data_9c253ecb749e03ee3d432e7ec44db54d
#
_entry.id   9c253ecb749e03ee3d432e7ec44db54d
#
_cell.length_a   1.000
_cell.length_b   1.000
_cell.length_c   1.000
_cell.angle_alpha   90.00
_cell.angle_beta   90.00
_cell.angle_gamma   90.00
#
_symmetry.space_group_name_H-M   'P 1'
#
loop_
_entity.id
_entity.type
_entity.pdbx_description
1 polymer ?
#
loop_
_entity_poly.entity_id
_entity_poly.type
_entity_poly.pdbx_seq_one_letter_code
_entity_poly.pdbx_strand_id
1 'polypeptide(L)'
;MLTRALFALALICGMAATVAAEDAKVLALGITDHEATQDEIEKGEALKAAHFNTPAIAYVLAANLKRGDAVEIALINEDRSLLHNTQTLAEDQARFLLQAGKRGVPAGGWPEGSYHAKVTITRDGKTLVEQSSQPIPFE
;
A
#
# COMPACT_ATOMS: atom_id res chain seq x y z
N MET A 1 9.53 49.42 -2.83
CA MET A 1 9.39 48.78 -3.05
C MET A 1 9.23 48.09 -3.54
N LEU A 2 9.30 47.82 -3.26
CA LEU A 2 9.17 46.97 -3.68
C LEU A 2 9.04 46.17 -3.87
N THR A 3 8.96 45.76 -3.83
CA THR A 3 8.92 44.82 -4.16
C THR A 3 8.47 44.10 -4.02
N ARG A 4 8.16 44.15 -3.87
CA ARG A 4 7.76 43.26 -3.81
C ARG A 4 7.07 42.50 -4.29
N ALA A 5 7.10 42.51 -4.21
CA ALA A 5 6.56 41.60 -4.71
C ALA A 5 6.47 40.89 -5.10
N LEU A 6 6.68 40.77 -4.93
CA LEU A 6 6.57 39.84 -5.38
C LEU A 6 6.54 39.03 -5.29
N PHE A 7 6.56 38.80 -4.94
CA PHE A 7 6.47 37.79 -4.98
C PHE A 7 5.98 37.04 -5.10
N ALA A 8 5.83 37.30 -4.84
CA ALA A 8 5.31 36.43 -4.99
C ALA A 8 4.98 35.72 -5.37
N LEU A 9 5.02 35.75 -5.35
CA LEU A 9 4.72 34.82 -5.85
C LEU A 9 4.90 34.05 -5.99
N ALA A 10 5.04 33.80 -5.78
CA ALA A 10 5.11 32.82 -6.03
C ALA A 10 4.92 32.14 -5.68
N LEU A 11 4.85 32.27 -5.34
CA LEU A 11 4.47 31.31 -5.12
C LEU A 11 4.07 30.66 -5.35
N ILE A 12 3.95 30.83 -5.41
CA ILE A 12 3.47 30.05 -5.85
C ILE A 12 3.47 29.37 -6.14
N CYS A 13 3.66 29.33 -5.91
CA CYS A 13 3.47 28.47 -6.29
C CYS A 13 3.38 27.85 -6.43
N GLY A 14 3.35 27.73 -6.30
CA GLY A 14 3.04 26.83 -6.59
C GLY A 14 2.71 26.43 -6.48
N MET A 15 2.59 26.36 -6.50
CA MET A 15 2.17 25.76 -6.59
C MET A 15 1.91 25.18 -6.88
N ALA A 16 1.96 24.92 -6.86
CA ALA A 16 1.69 24.26 -7.40
C ALA A 16 1.28 23.64 -7.25
N ALA A 17 1.40 23.67 -6.97
CA ALA A 17 1.02 23.04 -6.95
C ALA A 17 0.19 22.36 -6.78
N THR A 18 -0.26 22.55 -6.13
CA THR A 18 -1.18 21.87 -5.96
C THR A 18 -1.38 20.62 -6.53
N VAL A 19 -0.67 20.22 -6.99
CA VAL A 19 -0.73 18.99 -7.50
C VAL A 19 -0.57 17.88 -6.55
N ALA A 20 -0.33 18.16 -5.33
CA ALA A 20 -0.17 17.14 -4.30
C ALA A 20 -1.38 16.25 -4.19
N ALA A 21 -2.57 16.78 -4.51
CA ALA A 21 -3.78 15.98 -4.40
C ALA A 21 -3.80 14.81 -5.38
N GLU A 22 -2.92 14.85 -6.38
CA GLU A 22 -2.89 13.78 -7.38
C GLU A 22 -1.73 12.83 -7.20
N ASP A 23 -0.99 12.98 -6.14
CA ASP A 23 0.11 12.07 -5.87
C ASP A 23 -0.41 10.71 -5.43
N ALA A 24 0.34 9.67 -5.79
CA ALA A 24 0.02 8.33 -5.34
C ALA A 24 0.01 8.27 -3.81
N LYS A 25 -0.96 7.56 -3.26
CA LYS A 25 -1.03 7.42 -1.82
C LYS A 25 -1.67 6.09 -1.44
N VAL A 26 -1.43 5.68 -0.21
CA VAL A 26 -1.97 4.45 0.34
C VAL A 26 -3.19 4.80 1.17
N LEU A 27 -4.33 4.21 0.84
CA LEU A 27 -5.57 4.42 1.56
C LEU A 27 -5.76 3.38 2.65
N ALA A 28 -5.28 2.15 2.42
CA ALA A 28 -5.38 1.08 3.40
C ALA A 28 -4.27 0.08 3.17
N LEU A 29 -3.74 -0.48 4.24
CA LEU A 29 -2.64 -1.44 4.19
C LEU A 29 -2.75 -2.35 5.40
N GLY A 30 -2.74 -3.66 5.18
CA GLY A 30 -2.87 -4.57 6.29
C GLY A 30 -2.82 -6.03 5.88
N ILE A 31 -3.18 -6.88 6.83
CA ILE A 31 -3.22 -8.33 6.66
C ILE A 31 -4.57 -8.82 7.15
N THR A 32 -5.19 -9.71 6.37
CA THR A 32 -6.46 -10.29 6.77
C THR A 32 -6.44 -11.79 6.48
N ASP A 33 -7.50 -12.50 6.87
CA ASP A 33 -7.57 -13.96 6.73
C ASP A 33 -8.27 -14.41 5.45
N HIS A 34 -8.61 -13.49 4.56
CA HIS A 34 -9.26 -13.84 3.29
C HIS A 34 -8.93 -12.78 2.24
N GLU A 35 -9.23 -13.11 0.98
CA GLU A 35 -9.06 -12.11 -0.08
C GLU A 35 -10.13 -11.06 0.09
N ALA A 36 -9.71 -9.84 0.38
CA ALA A 36 -10.62 -8.74 0.60
C ALA A 36 -11.06 -8.14 -0.73
N THR A 37 -12.28 -7.60 -0.74
CA THR A 37 -12.75 -6.84 -1.88
C THR A 37 -12.50 -5.36 -1.63
N GLN A 38 -12.44 -4.59 -2.70
CA GLN A 38 -12.26 -3.15 -2.57
C GLN A 38 -13.39 -2.55 -1.73
N ASP A 39 -14.63 -3.04 -1.93
CA ASP A 39 -15.78 -2.55 -1.17
C ASP A 39 -15.61 -2.75 0.33
N GLU A 40 -15.16 -3.94 0.73
CA GLU A 40 -14.94 -4.20 2.14
C GLU A 40 -13.99 -3.20 2.76
N ILE A 41 -12.90 -2.92 2.03
CA ILE A 41 -11.87 -2.03 2.54
C ILE A 41 -12.37 -0.58 2.56
N GLU A 42 -13.04 -0.15 1.50
CA GLU A 42 -13.51 1.23 1.40
C GLU A 42 -14.59 1.54 2.40
N LYS A 43 -15.44 0.56 2.71
CA LYS A 43 -16.52 0.77 3.67
C LYS A 43 -16.04 0.71 5.10
N GLY A 44 -14.78 0.36 5.32
CA GLY A 44 -14.25 0.24 6.65
C GLY A 44 -14.83 -0.92 7.42
N GLU A 45 -15.33 -1.94 6.72
CA GLU A 45 -15.83 -3.13 7.38
C GLU A 45 -14.69 -3.84 8.08
N ALA A 46 -14.96 -4.36 9.27
CA ALA A 46 -13.93 -5.00 10.05
C ALA A 46 -13.42 -6.25 9.31
N LEU A 47 -12.14 -6.22 8.98
CA LEU A 47 -11.49 -7.36 8.37
C LEU A 47 -10.95 -8.25 9.48
N LYS A 48 -11.13 -9.55 9.33
CA LYS A 48 -10.66 -10.47 10.36
C LYS A 48 -9.16 -10.58 10.33
N ALA A 49 -8.55 -10.53 11.51
CA ALA A 49 -7.11 -10.66 11.62
C ALA A 49 -6.70 -12.09 11.27
N ALA A 50 -5.53 -12.22 10.65
CA ALA A 50 -4.97 -13.53 10.38
C ALA A 50 -4.37 -14.11 11.66
N HIS A 51 -4.38 -15.44 11.75
CA HIS A 51 -3.79 -16.17 12.85
C HIS A 51 -2.82 -17.19 12.28
N PHE A 52 -2.06 -17.86 13.16
CA PHE A 52 -1.06 -18.81 12.67
C PHE A 52 -1.69 -19.98 11.89
N ASN A 53 -2.96 -20.24 12.12
CA ASN A 53 -3.65 -21.36 11.47
C ASN A 53 -4.74 -20.93 10.51
N THR A 54 -4.74 -19.69 10.06
CA THR A 54 -5.68 -19.21 9.03
C THR A 54 -4.90 -18.76 7.80
N PRO A 55 -5.57 -18.59 6.67
CA PRO A 55 -4.92 -17.94 5.55
C PRO A 55 -4.44 -16.53 5.95
N ALA A 56 -3.43 -16.05 5.28
CA ALA A 56 -2.90 -14.70 5.54
C ALA A 56 -2.71 -13.99 4.21
N ILE A 57 -3.38 -12.86 4.07
CA ILE A 57 -3.39 -12.09 2.84
C ILE A 57 -2.98 -10.66 3.17
N ALA A 58 -1.84 -10.23 2.65
CA ALA A 58 -1.43 -8.84 2.75
C ALA A 58 -2.13 -8.06 1.64
N TYR A 59 -2.65 -6.88 1.95
CA TYR A 59 -3.38 -6.09 0.97
C TYR A 59 -2.97 -4.63 1.04
N VAL A 60 -3.08 -3.95 -0.10
CA VAL A 60 -2.93 -2.50 -0.17
C VAL A 60 -4.01 -1.96 -1.10
N LEU A 61 -4.68 -0.91 -0.65
CA LEU A 61 -5.56 -0.11 -1.50
C LEU A 61 -4.86 1.22 -1.70
N ALA A 62 -4.51 1.50 -2.95
CA ALA A 62 -3.78 2.71 -3.30
C ALA A 62 -4.64 3.60 -4.19
N ALA A 63 -4.31 4.88 -4.25
CA ALA A 63 -5.06 5.85 -5.03
C ALA A 63 -4.12 6.69 -5.88
N ASN A 64 -4.67 7.24 -6.95
CA ASN A 64 -4.00 8.21 -7.81
C ASN A 64 -2.78 7.62 -8.50
N LEU A 65 -2.92 6.40 -8.97
CA LEU A 65 -1.84 5.73 -9.69
C LEU A 65 -1.90 6.05 -11.18
N LYS A 66 -0.75 6.03 -11.81
CA LYS A 66 -0.61 6.34 -13.22
C LYS A 66 -0.14 5.12 -13.99
N ARG A 67 -0.43 5.12 -15.27
CA ARG A 67 0.09 4.11 -16.17
C ARG A 67 1.61 4.03 -16.00
N GLY A 68 2.12 2.83 -15.88
CA GLY A 68 3.55 2.60 -15.71
C GLY A 68 4.01 2.53 -14.27
N ASP A 69 3.16 2.92 -13.32
CA ASP A 69 3.51 2.77 -11.91
C ASP A 69 3.60 1.30 -11.57
N ALA A 70 4.59 0.92 -10.78
CA ALA A 70 4.73 -0.43 -10.27
C ALA A 70 4.37 -0.45 -8.80
N VAL A 71 3.47 -1.37 -8.42
CA VAL A 71 3.02 -1.52 -7.04
C VAL A 71 3.45 -2.90 -6.57
N GLU A 72 4.10 -2.95 -5.43
CA GLU A 72 4.48 -4.22 -4.82
C GLU A 72 3.90 -4.29 -3.42
N ILE A 73 3.26 -5.42 -3.10
CA ILE A 73 2.77 -5.71 -1.76
C ILE A 73 3.45 -6.98 -1.28
N ALA A 74 3.90 -6.99 -0.04
CA ALA A 74 4.61 -8.13 0.53
C ALA A 74 4.09 -8.44 1.91
N LEU A 75 4.09 -9.73 2.25
CA LEU A 75 3.83 -10.22 3.60
C LEU A 75 5.19 -10.54 4.21
N ILE A 76 5.53 -9.86 5.29
CA ILE A 76 6.85 -9.96 5.90
C ILE A 76 6.73 -10.48 7.31
N ASN A 77 7.55 -11.50 7.62
CA ASN A 77 7.67 -12.05 8.97
C ASN A 77 9.03 -11.62 9.50
N GLU A 78 9.05 -10.81 10.54
CA GLU A 78 10.26 -10.20 11.07
C GLU A 78 10.96 -9.45 9.93
N ASP A 79 12.10 -9.95 9.46
CA ASP A 79 12.85 -9.32 8.37
C ASP A 79 12.71 -10.05 7.05
N ARG A 80 11.89 -11.09 6.99
CA ARG A 80 11.85 -11.96 5.83
C ARG A 80 10.57 -11.78 5.04
N SER A 81 10.70 -11.57 3.74
CA SER A 81 9.55 -11.53 2.84
C SER A 81 9.13 -12.96 2.55
N LEU A 82 7.91 -13.32 2.96
CA LEU A 82 7.38 -14.65 2.74
C LEU A 82 6.63 -14.74 1.42
N LEU A 83 5.89 -13.71 1.08
CA LEU A 83 5.07 -13.66 -0.11
C LEU A 83 5.13 -12.24 -0.65
N HIS A 84 5.07 -12.12 -1.96
CA HIS A 84 4.95 -10.78 -2.55
C HIS A 84 4.21 -10.87 -3.88
N ASN A 85 3.69 -9.74 -4.31
CA ASN A 85 3.03 -9.62 -5.59
C ASN A 85 3.32 -8.22 -6.13
N THR A 86 3.73 -8.17 -7.39
CA THR A 86 4.07 -6.92 -8.04
C THR A 86 3.25 -6.78 -9.31
N GLN A 87 2.73 -5.58 -9.53
CA GLN A 87 2.02 -5.31 -10.78
C GLN A 87 2.38 -3.93 -11.30
N THR A 88 2.67 -3.88 -12.60
CA THR A 88 2.88 -2.62 -13.30
C THR A 88 1.57 -2.27 -14.00
N LEU A 89 1.11 -1.04 -13.80
CA LEU A 89 -0.21 -0.66 -14.28
C LEU A 89 -0.18 -0.35 -15.77
N ALA A 90 -1.19 -0.86 -16.48
CA ALA A 90 -1.36 -0.63 -17.90
C ALA A 90 -2.07 0.68 -18.19
N GLU A 91 -2.74 1.24 -17.18
CA GLU A 91 -3.48 2.50 -17.33
C GLU A 91 -3.61 3.18 -15.98
N ASP A 92 -4.03 4.44 -16.00
CA ASP A 92 -4.23 5.19 -14.76
C ASP A 92 -5.34 4.53 -13.94
N GLN A 93 -5.15 4.54 -12.61
CA GLN A 93 -6.12 3.96 -11.69
C GLN A 93 -6.37 4.94 -10.54
N ALA A 94 -7.62 5.37 -10.38
CA ALA A 94 -8.00 6.20 -9.25
C ALA A 94 -7.93 5.41 -7.95
N ARG A 95 -8.29 4.12 -8.02
CA ARG A 95 -8.23 3.18 -6.90
C ARG A 95 -7.68 1.86 -7.41
N PHE A 96 -6.79 1.25 -6.66
CA PHE A 96 -6.17 0.00 -7.08
C PHE A 96 -5.91 -0.87 -5.86
N LEU A 97 -6.45 -2.08 -5.88
CA LEU A 97 -6.27 -3.06 -4.82
C LEU A 97 -5.31 -4.14 -5.29
N LEU A 98 -4.27 -4.39 -4.51
CA LEU A 98 -3.32 -5.46 -4.80
C LEU A 98 -3.14 -6.29 -3.54
N GLN A 99 -3.06 -7.59 -3.71
CA GLN A 99 -2.96 -8.51 -2.58
C GLN A 99 -1.90 -9.56 -2.83
N ALA A 100 -1.24 -9.99 -1.75
CA ALA A 100 -0.29 -11.09 -1.78
C ALA A 100 -0.62 -12.00 -0.61
N GLY A 101 -0.85 -13.27 -0.90
CA GLY A 101 -1.20 -14.17 0.17
C GLY A 101 -1.37 -15.60 -0.29
N LYS A 102 -1.69 -16.45 0.68
CA LYS A 102 -1.95 -17.84 0.45
C LYS A 102 -3.29 -18.20 1.04
N ARG A 103 -4.12 -18.83 0.25
CA ARG A 103 -5.40 -19.33 0.74
C ARG A 103 -5.22 -20.54 1.64
N GLY A 104 -4.14 -21.27 1.43
CA GLY A 104 -3.82 -22.40 2.29
C GLY A 104 -2.93 -21.97 3.44
N VAL A 105 -2.90 -22.80 4.46
CA VAL A 105 -2.06 -22.57 5.63
C VAL A 105 -0.85 -23.49 5.50
N PRO A 106 0.37 -22.99 5.75
CA PRO A 106 1.54 -23.88 5.72
C PRO A 106 1.40 -25.02 6.72
N ALA A 107 2.02 -26.15 6.42
CA ALA A 107 2.02 -27.28 7.35
C ALA A 107 2.58 -26.82 8.69
N GLY A 108 1.86 -27.10 9.76
CA GLY A 108 2.28 -26.65 11.10
C GLY A 108 1.95 -25.21 11.41
N GLY A 109 1.30 -24.49 10.48
CA GLY A 109 0.93 -23.10 10.68
C GLY A 109 2.00 -22.15 10.17
N TRP A 110 1.75 -20.86 10.31
CA TRP A 110 2.70 -19.84 9.94
C TRP A 110 3.83 -19.76 10.97
N PRO A 111 5.05 -19.43 10.57
CA PRO A 111 6.15 -19.28 11.53
C PRO A 111 5.81 -18.26 12.61
N GLU A 112 6.44 -18.41 13.77
CA GLU A 112 6.26 -17.47 14.87
C GLU A 112 6.89 -16.13 14.53
N GLY A 113 6.45 -15.09 15.24
CA GLY A 113 7.02 -13.76 15.11
C GLY A 113 5.98 -12.74 14.71
N SER A 114 6.44 -11.53 14.49
CA SER A 114 5.59 -10.42 14.07
C SER A 114 5.48 -10.38 12.56
N TYR A 115 4.30 -10.02 12.09
CA TYR A 115 4.03 -9.92 10.65
C TYR A 115 3.57 -8.52 10.31
N HIS A 116 3.95 -8.05 9.15
CA HIS A 116 3.42 -6.79 8.63
C HIS A 116 3.32 -6.87 7.11
N ALA A 117 2.49 -6.01 6.56
CA ALA A 117 2.39 -5.83 5.11
C ALA A 117 3.25 -4.64 4.74
N LYS A 118 3.91 -4.72 3.60
CA LYS A 118 4.74 -3.62 3.12
C LYS A 118 4.38 -3.33 1.68
N VAL A 119 4.15 -2.07 1.37
CA VAL A 119 3.87 -1.63 0.01
C VAL A 119 4.97 -0.71 -0.47
N THR A 120 5.34 -0.88 -1.73
CA THR A 120 6.28 0.00 -2.41
C THR A 120 5.65 0.39 -3.73
N ILE A 121 5.61 1.68 -4.02
CA ILE A 121 5.10 2.20 -5.29
C ILE A 121 6.23 2.97 -5.95
N THR A 122 6.55 2.59 -7.19
CA THR A 122 7.63 3.25 -7.95
C THR A 122 7.09 3.84 -9.24
N ARG A 123 7.67 4.94 -9.65
CA ARG A 123 7.35 5.61 -10.91
C ARG A 123 8.65 6.05 -11.57
N ASP A 124 8.87 5.61 -12.80
CA ASP A 124 10.09 5.95 -13.53
C ASP A 124 11.35 5.62 -12.73
N GLY A 125 11.32 4.49 -12.02
CA GLY A 125 12.47 4.05 -11.23
C GLY A 125 12.64 4.72 -9.89
N LYS A 126 11.75 5.65 -9.53
CA LYS A 126 11.82 6.35 -8.25
C LYS A 126 10.74 5.83 -7.32
N THR A 127 11.10 5.64 -6.06
CA THR A 127 10.14 5.22 -5.04
C THR A 127 9.29 6.42 -4.65
N LEU A 128 7.98 6.30 -4.88
CA LEU A 128 7.03 7.32 -4.48
C LEU A 128 6.52 7.08 -3.07
N VAL A 129 6.28 5.81 -2.73
CA VAL A 129 5.71 5.43 -1.45
C VAL A 129 6.40 4.15 -1.00
N GLU A 130 6.78 4.12 0.27
CA GLU A 130 7.24 2.90 0.91
C GLU A 130 6.66 2.94 2.31
N GLN A 131 5.77 2.00 2.62
CA GLN A 131 5.01 2.05 3.87
C GLN A 131 4.77 0.64 4.39
N SER A 132 4.82 0.49 5.70
CA SER A 132 4.55 -0.79 6.36
C SER A 132 3.35 -0.64 7.28
N SER A 133 2.56 -1.71 7.37
CA SER A 133 1.47 -1.75 8.34
C SER A 133 2.06 -1.99 9.73
N GLN A 134 1.24 -1.81 10.75
CA GLN A 134 1.66 -2.06 12.12
C GLN A 134 1.93 -3.55 12.30
N PRO A 135 3.04 -3.92 12.94
CA PRO A 135 3.34 -5.35 13.15
C PRO A 135 2.29 -6.00 14.04
N ILE A 136 1.94 -7.22 13.71
CA ILE A 136 1.00 -8.01 14.51
C ILE A 136 1.55 -9.42 14.68
N PRO A 137 1.32 -10.06 15.83
CA PRO A 137 1.67 -11.47 15.97
C PRO A 137 0.59 -12.34 15.37
N PHE A 138 0.97 -13.50 14.87
CA PHE A 138 0.00 -14.51 14.44
C PHE A 138 -0.16 -15.48 15.61
N GLU A 139 -1.33 -15.47 16.23
CA GLU A 139 -1.62 -16.31 17.40
C GLU A 139 -2.72 -17.29 17.12
#